data_423cb840c815e8cf1097d9bda5f084de
#
_entry.id   423cb840c815e8cf1097d9bda5f084de
#
_cell.length_a   1.000
_cell.length_b   1.000
_cell.length_c   1.000
_cell.angle_alpha   90.00
_cell.angle_beta   90.00
_cell.angle_gamma   90.00
#
_symmetry.space_group_name_H-M   'P 1'
#
loop_
_entity.id
_entity.type
_entity.pdbx_description
1 polymer ?
#
loop_
_entity_poly.entity_id
_entity_poly.type
_entity_poly.pdbx_seq_one_letter_code
_entity_poly.pdbx_strand_id
1 'polypeptide(L)'
;GKQLLKTLGKNYIIDMGFRNMLLGYRDADRGHILENIVYLELLRRDYRVCIGKVGETEVDFVAEKPDDKLYVQVTESMLSPETRERELRPLQMIPDNYEKIVLSMDWDFIKSYDGIKSLNLLDWLLDKK
;
A
#
# COMPACT_ATOMS: atom_id res chain seq x y z
N GLY A 1 17.03 -15.26 -8.95
CA GLY A 1 16.12 -14.81 -7.91
C GLY A 1 14.77 -14.41 -8.48
N LYS A 2 13.84 -14.25 -7.59
CA LYS A 2 12.52 -13.81 -8.00
C LYS A 2 12.59 -12.36 -8.44
N GLN A 3 12.02 -12.09 -9.57
CA GLN A 3 11.92 -10.72 -10.06
C GLN A 3 10.57 -10.16 -9.69
N LEU A 4 10.56 -8.89 -9.35
CA LEU A 4 9.33 -8.18 -9.15
C LEU A 4 8.75 -7.85 -10.51
N LEU A 5 7.62 -8.47 -10.82
CA LEU A 5 6.92 -8.20 -12.07
C LEU A 5 6.03 -6.98 -11.89
N LYS A 6 6.22 -6.00 -12.75
CA LYS A 6 5.40 -4.80 -12.74
C LYS A 6 4.33 -4.92 -13.81
N THR A 7 3.12 -4.59 -13.44
CA THR A 7 2.03 -4.48 -14.40
C THR A 7 1.71 -3.00 -14.60
N LEU A 8 0.84 -2.72 -15.54
CA LEU A 8 0.32 -1.37 -15.65
C LEU A 8 -0.35 -0.98 -14.33
N GLY A 9 -0.30 0.27 -13.99
CA GLY A 9 -0.90 0.75 -12.76
C GLY A 9 -2.36 0.33 -12.67
N LYS A 10 -2.82 0.10 -11.45
CA LYS A 10 -4.23 -0.21 -11.22
C LYS A 10 -5.08 0.98 -11.66
N ASN A 11 -6.17 0.68 -12.36
CA ASN A 11 -7.15 1.70 -12.70
C ASN A 11 -8.16 1.79 -11.58
N TYR A 12 -7.85 2.57 -10.56
CA TYR A 12 -8.79 2.84 -9.50
C TYR A 12 -9.78 3.91 -9.95
N ILE A 13 -10.99 3.79 -9.45
CA ILE A 13 -11.99 4.83 -9.68
C ILE A 13 -11.54 6.07 -8.92
N ILE A 14 -11.24 7.11 -9.65
CA ILE A 14 -10.74 8.35 -9.04
C ILE A 14 -11.85 9.05 -8.26
N ASP A 15 -13.06 9.03 -8.81
CA ASP A 15 -14.20 9.63 -8.14
C ASP A 15 -14.82 8.61 -7.18
N MET A 16 -14.30 8.59 -5.96
CA MET A 16 -14.79 7.68 -4.93
C MET A 16 -16.21 8.03 -4.48
N GLY A 17 -16.59 9.30 -4.56
CA GLY A 17 -17.94 9.70 -4.22
C GLY A 17 -18.96 9.09 -5.17
N PHE A 18 -18.66 9.14 -6.46
CA PHE A 18 -19.53 8.53 -7.46
C PHE A 18 -19.61 7.01 -7.29
N ARG A 19 -18.44 6.37 -7.09
CA ARG A 19 -18.39 4.95 -6.84
C ARG A 19 -19.23 4.54 -5.63
N ASN A 20 -19.07 5.26 -4.53
CA ASN A 20 -19.79 4.97 -3.30
C ASN A 20 -21.30 5.17 -3.47
N MET A 21 -21.69 6.16 -4.24
CA MET A 21 -23.09 6.40 -4.53
C MET A 21 -23.72 5.24 -5.31
N LEU A 22 -22.97 4.67 -6.26
CA LEU A 22 -23.47 3.56 -7.08
C LEU A 22 -23.51 2.25 -6.32
N LEU A 23 -22.50 1.97 -5.52
CA LEU A 23 -22.31 0.67 -4.88
C LEU A 23 -22.80 0.63 -3.44
N GLY A 24 -23.07 1.79 -2.85
CA GLY A 24 -23.31 1.91 -1.43
C GLY A 24 -22.03 1.69 -0.64
N TYR A 25 -22.05 2.10 0.61
CA TYR A 25 -20.89 1.96 1.50
C TYR A 25 -20.93 0.60 2.17
N ARG A 26 -19.88 -0.19 2.00
CA ARG A 26 -19.74 -1.52 2.61
C ARG A 26 -18.37 -1.65 3.25
N ASP A 27 -18.25 -2.53 4.24
CA ASP A 27 -16.94 -2.78 4.86
C ASP A 27 -15.91 -3.26 3.86
N ALA A 28 -16.32 -4.07 2.89
CA ALA A 28 -15.41 -4.53 1.84
C ALA A 28 -14.89 -3.38 0.98
N ASP A 29 -15.63 -2.28 0.91
CA ASP A 29 -15.23 -1.12 0.12
C ASP A 29 -14.19 -0.26 0.83
N ARG A 30 -14.03 -0.39 2.15
CA ARG A 30 -13.05 0.38 2.90
C ARG A 30 -11.63 0.14 2.43
N GLY A 31 -11.30 -1.12 2.17
CA GLY A 31 -9.98 -1.45 1.65
C GLY A 31 -9.69 -0.73 0.34
N HIS A 32 -10.66 -0.73 -0.56
CA HIS A 32 -10.52 -0.04 -1.83
C HIS A 32 -10.46 1.47 -1.68
N ILE A 33 -11.23 2.03 -0.75
CA ILE A 33 -11.18 3.45 -0.47
C ILE A 33 -9.78 3.85 0.03
N LEU A 34 -9.24 3.08 0.98
CA LEU A 34 -7.91 3.35 1.51
C LEU A 34 -6.85 3.22 0.42
N GLU A 35 -6.94 2.19 -0.42
CA GLU A 35 -6.01 2.04 -1.53
C GLU A 35 -6.09 3.21 -2.50
N ASN A 36 -7.30 3.68 -2.81
CA ASN A 36 -7.46 4.83 -3.69
C ASN A 36 -6.84 6.09 -3.10
N ILE A 37 -7.03 6.31 -1.80
CA ILE A 37 -6.44 7.47 -1.12
C ILE A 37 -4.91 7.40 -1.23
N VAL A 38 -4.33 6.25 -0.96
CA VAL A 38 -2.88 6.07 -1.04
C VAL A 38 -2.39 6.25 -2.47
N TYR A 39 -3.10 5.66 -3.43
CA TYR A 39 -2.74 5.80 -4.84
C TYR A 39 -2.68 7.27 -5.26
N LEU A 40 -3.73 8.05 -4.94
CA LEU A 40 -3.77 9.46 -5.30
C LEU A 40 -2.67 10.25 -4.60
N GLU A 41 -2.38 9.92 -3.35
CA GLU A 41 -1.32 10.60 -2.62
C GLU A 41 0.06 10.30 -3.21
N LEU A 42 0.29 9.06 -3.62
CA LEU A 42 1.55 8.70 -4.28
C LEU A 42 1.72 9.47 -5.60
N LEU A 43 0.65 9.59 -6.38
CA LEU A 43 0.68 10.40 -7.60
C LEU A 43 0.96 11.87 -7.29
N ARG A 44 0.33 12.38 -6.24
CA ARG A 44 0.56 13.77 -5.81
C ARG A 44 2.02 14.02 -5.43
N ARG A 45 2.69 12.99 -4.90
CA ARG A 45 4.11 13.04 -4.53
C ARG A 45 5.03 12.77 -5.72
N ASP A 46 4.48 12.74 -6.92
CA ASP A 46 5.22 12.56 -8.18
C ASP A 46 5.81 11.17 -8.37
N TYR A 47 5.24 10.17 -7.71
CA TYR A 47 5.62 8.79 -7.99
C TYR A 47 4.89 8.27 -9.22
N ARG A 48 5.59 7.40 -9.96
CA ARG A 48 4.93 6.51 -10.91
C ARG A 48 4.54 5.25 -10.14
N VAL A 49 3.29 4.82 -10.29
CA VAL A 49 2.74 3.76 -9.43
C VAL A 49 2.32 2.58 -10.28
N CYS A 50 2.78 1.39 -9.87
CA CYS A 50 2.43 0.12 -10.50
C CYS A 50 2.03 -0.89 -9.43
N ILE A 51 1.40 -1.99 -9.87
CA ILE A 51 1.19 -3.16 -9.01
C ILE A 51 2.45 -4.01 -9.10
N GLY A 52 2.91 -4.50 -7.95
CA GLY A 52 4.02 -5.44 -7.93
C GLY A 52 3.54 -6.87 -7.76
N LYS A 53 4.21 -7.80 -8.39
CA LYS A 53 4.00 -9.22 -8.15
C LYS A 53 5.29 -9.87 -7.72
N VAL A 54 5.22 -10.68 -6.66
CA VAL A 54 6.35 -11.43 -6.14
C VAL A 54 5.88 -12.87 -5.95
N GLY A 55 6.29 -13.75 -6.86
CA GLY A 55 5.79 -15.12 -6.86
C GLY A 55 4.28 -15.13 -7.07
N GLU A 56 3.58 -15.78 -6.14
CA GLU A 56 2.11 -15.86 -6.18
C GLU A 56 1.42 -14.70 -5.46
N THR A 57 2.19 -13.78 -4.88
CA THR A 57 1.61 -12.69 -4.09
C THR A 57 1.73 -11.37 -4.83
N GLU A 58 0.94 -10.40 -4.39
CA GLU A 58 0.97 -9.05 -4.94
C GLU A 58 1.37 -8.06 -3.88
N VAL A 59 2.11 -7.03 -4.31
CA VAL A 59 2.32 -5.82 -3.53
C VAL A 59 1.36 -4.76 -4.07
N ASP A 60 0.60 -4.13 -3.19
CA ASP A 60 -0.43 -3.20 -3.61
C ASP A 60 0.11 -2.11 -4.52
N PHE A 61 1.23 -1.49 -4.13
CA PHE A 61 1.84 -0.44 -4.95
C PHE A 61 3.35 -0.54 -4.95
N VAL A 62 3.92 -0.38 -6.13
CA VAL A 62 5.34 -0.11 -6.31
C VAL A 62 5.41 1.32 -6.83
N ALA A 63 5.95 2.21 -6.03
CA ALA A 63 6.03 3.64 -6.34
C ALA A 63 7.46 4.01 -6.69
N GLU A 64 7.66 4.60 -7.86
CA GLU A 64 9.01 4.87 -8.36
C GLU A 64 9.19 6.33 -8.73
N LYS A 65 10.38 6.81 -8.41
CA LYS A 65 10.95 8.07 -8.91
C LYS A 65 12.30 7.74 -9.52
N PRO A 66 12.92 8.67 -10.28
CA PRO A 66 14.21 8.37 -10.91
C PRO A 66 15.26 7.82 -9.95
N ASP A 67 15.31 8.33 -8.71
CA ASP A 67 16.32 7.93 -7.74
C ASP A 67 15.75 7.26 -6.50
N ASP A 68 14.50 6.82 -6.56
CA ASP A 68 13.85 6.27 -5.36
C ASP A 68 12.79 5.25 -5.75
N LYS A 69 12.52 4.36 -4.82
CA LYS A 69 11.49 3.34 -4.96
C LYS A 69 10.91 3.04 -3.59
N LEU A 70 9.61 2.82 -3.56
CA LEU A 70 8.87 2.56 -2.33
C LEU A 70 7.87 1.46 -2.59
N TYR A 71 7.86 0.45 -1.71
CA TYR A 71 6.87 -0.62 -1.77
C TYR A 71 5.83 -0.39 -0.69
N VAL A 72 4.56 -0.43 -1.05
CA VAL A 72 3.48 -0.08 -0.14
C VAL A 72 2.40 -1.14 -0.14
N GLN A 73 2.05 -1.60 1.07
CA GLN A 73 0.84 -2.38 1.30
C GLN A 73 -0.13 -1.52 2.08
N VAL A 74 -1.41 -1.70 1.82
CA VAL A 74 -2.47 -0.93 2.49
C VAL A 74 -3.47 -1.90 3.07
N THR A 75 -3.78 -1.76 4.34
CA THR A 75 -4.81 -2.56 5.00
C THR A 75 -5.53 -1.70 6.03
N GLU A 76 -6.74 -2.09 6.38
CA GLU A 76 -7.47 -1.37 7.43
C GLU A 76 -6.77 -1.54 8.78
N SER A 77 -6.31 -2.76 9.08
CA SER A 77 -5.66 -3.04 10.36
C SER A 77 -4.71 -4.22 10.23
N MET A 78 -3.63 -4.18 11.03
CA MET A 78 -2.69 -5.30 11.18
C MET A 78 -2.70 -5.87 12.59
N LEU A 79 -3.76 -5.61 13.37
CA LEU A 79 -3.83 -6.12 14.73
C LEU A 79 -3.99 -7.64 14.77
N SER A 80 -4.70 -8.21 13.80
CA SER A 80 -4.82 -9.66 13.69
C SER A 80 -3.50 -10.26 13.19
N PRO A 81 -2.93 -11.26 13.88
CA PRO A 81 -1.67 -11.88 13.42
C PRO A 81 -1.79 -12.47 12.02
N GLU A 82 -2.95 -13.00 11.66
CA GLU A 82 -3.15 -13.58 10.33
C GLU A 82 -3.06 -12.51 9.24
N THR A 83 -3.75 -11.39 9.44
CA THR A 83 -3.70 -10.28 8.51
C THR A 83 -2.29 -9.71 8.43
N ARG A 84 -1.64 -9.53 9.59
CA ARG A 84 -0.28 -9.01 9.65
C ARG A 84 0.67 -9.85 8.83
N GLU A 85 0.63 -11.16 9.01
CA GLU A 85 1.49 -12.07 8.25
C GLU A 85 1.22 -11.97 6.75
N ARG A 86 -0.06 -11.94 6.37
CA ARG A 86 -0.46 -11.86 4.97
C ARG A 86 0.03 -10.57 4.31
N GLU A 87 -0.05 -9.45 5.03
CA GLU A 87 0.36 -8.15 4.48
C GLU A 87 1.88 -8.00 4.43
N LEU A 88 2.58 -8.56 5.40
CA LEU A 88 4.03 -8.44 5.45
C LEU A 88 4.74 -9.39 4.47
N ARG A 89 4.15 -10.55 4.22
CA ARG A 89 4.82 -11.59 3.42
C ARG A 89 5.30 -11.12 2.06
N PRO A 90 4.48 -10.45 1.24
CA PRO A 90 4.97 -9.99 -0.06
C PRO A 90 6.18 -9.07 0.05
N LEU A 91 6.17 -8.19 1.04
CA LEU A 91 7.29 -7.27 1.26
C LEU A 91 8.54 -7.99 1.72
N GLN A 92 8.39 -9.01 2.56
CA GLN A 92 9.51 -9.81 3.04
C GLN A 92 10.20 -10.59 1.92
N MET A 93 9.47 -10.89 0.85
CA MET A 93 9.99 -11.64 -0.27
C MET A 93 10.80 -10.80 -1.26
N ILE A 94 10.74 -9.47 -1.12
CA ILE A 94 11.47 -8.56 -2.01
C ILE A 94 12.91 -8.45 -1.53
N PRO A 95 13.90 -8.79 -2.36
CA PRO A 95 15.28 -8.89 -1.90
C PRO A 95 16.07 -7.58 -1.87
N ASP A 96 15.50 -6.48 -2.36
CA ASP A 96 16.23 -5.22 -2.40
C ASP A 96 16.11 -4.45 -1.09
N ASN A 97 16.85 -3.36 -0.98
CA ASN A 97 16.91 -2.54 0.23
C ASN A 97 16.09 -1.25 0.15
N TYR A 98 15.22 -1.13 -0.85
CA TYR A 98 14.35 0.02 -0.92
C TYR A 98 13.32 -0.02 0.20
N GLU A 99 12.79 1.14 0.54
CA GLU A 99 11.86 1.29 1.65
C GLU A 99 10.59 0.47 1.39
N LYS A 100 10.14 -0.21 2.46
CA LYS A 100 8.93 -1.02 2.43
C LYS A 100 8.06 -0.59 3.60
N ILE A 101 6.81 -0.26 3.31
CA ILE A 101 5.89 0.21 4.34
C ILE A 101 4.54 -0.50 4.23
N VAL A 102 3.88 -0.63 5.37
CA VAL A 102 2.47 -1.00 5.44
C VAL A 102 1.73 0.17 6.07
N LEU A 103 0.71 0.63 5.38
CA LEU A 103 -0.16 1.70 5.86
C LEU A 103 -1.45 1.10 6.37
N SER A 104 -1.86 1.48 7.57
CA SER A 104 -3.11 1.03 8.15
C SER A 104 -3.74 2.14 8.96
N MET A 105 -4.93 1.86 9.48
CA MET A 105 -5.60 2.82 10.36
C MET A 105 -5.26 2.59 11.83
N ASP A 106 -4.35 1.66 12.11
CA ASP A 106 -3.93 1.39 13.49
C ASP A 106 -3.06 2.52 14.05
N TRP A 107 -3.22 2.77 15.33
CA TRP A 107 -2.34 3.62 16.11
C TRP A 107 -1.46 2.70 16.96
N ASP A 108 -0.50 2.06 16.31
CA ASP A 108 0.26 0.98 16.89
C ASP A 108 1.59 1.51 17.48
N PHE A 109 2.05 0.87 18.57
CA PHE A 109 3.37 1.19 19.12
C PHE A 109 4.50 0.51 18.34
N ILE A 110 4.18 -0.58 17.64
CA ILE A 110 5.20 -1.27 16.84
C ILE A 110 5.34 -0.54 15.51
N LYS A 111 6.54 0.00 15.30
CA LYS A 111 6.81 0.84 14.14
C LYS A 111 7.49 0.09 13.00
N SER A 112 7.98 -1.10 13.26
CA SER A 112 8.66 -1.86 12.22
C SER A 112 8.62 -3.36 12.50
N TYR A 113 8.61 -4.13 11.42
CA TYR A 113 8.67 -5.60 11.44
C TYR A 113 9.78 -5.99 10.47
N ASP A 114 10.93 -6.42 10.98
CA ASP A 114 12.06 -6.85 10.14
C ASP A 114 12.43 -5.81 9.08
N GLY A 115 12.45 -4.54 9.47
CA GLY A 115 12.80 -3.45 8.56
C GLY A 115 11.64 -2.90 7.75
N ILE A 116 10.48 -3.54 7.79
CA ILE A 116 9.27 -3.04 7.12
C ILE A 116 8.57 -2.10 8.08
N LYS A 117 8.38 -0.85 7.68
CA LYS A 117 7.77 0.14 8.55
C LYS A 117 6.26 -0.04 8.59
N SER A 118 5.69 0.06 9.78
CA SER A 118 4.25 0.07 9.98
C SER A 118 3.84 1.50 10.35
N LEU A 119 3.05 2.13 9.50
CA LEU A 119 2.70 3.54 9.66
C LEU A 119 1.18 3.70 9.68
N ASN A 120 0.73 4.66 10.47
CA ASN A 120 -0.66 5.08 10.42
C ASN A 120 -0.89 5.87 9.14
N LEU A 121 -1.95 5.55 8.41
CA LEU A 121 -2.22 6.16 7.11
C LEU A 121 -2.44 7.66 7.23
N LEU A 122 -3.14 8.11 8.27
CA LEU A 122 -3.40 9.54 8.44
C LEU A 122 -2.12 10.30 8.73
N ASP A 123 -1.24 9.76 9.56
CA ASP A 123 0.06 10.36 9.82
C ASP A 123 0.87 10.46 8.54
N TRP A 124 0.85 9.41 7.75
CA TRP A 124 1.58 9.39 6.48
C TRP A 124 1.05 10.45 5.52
N LEU A 125 -0.27 10.61 5.43
CA LEU A 125 -0.87 11.63 4.57
C LEU A 125 -0.47 13.03 4.99
N LEU A 126 -0.31 13.27 6.30
CA LEU A 126 0.03 14.59 6.82
C LEU A 126 1.52 14.88 6.77
N ASP A 127 2.34 13.91 6.45
CA ASP A 127 3.78 14.11 6.33
C ASP A 127 4.07 14.96 5.11
N LYS A 128 4.81 16.04 5.30
CA LYS A 128 5.05 17.05 4.27
C LYS A 128 6.21 16.74 3.36
N LYS A 129 6.71 15.56 3.38
CA LYS A 129 7.84 15.22 2.51
C LYS A 129 7.48 15.29 1.05
#